data_7f41f1ddef38b69c0a4e5430cda2fc01
#
_entry.id   7f41f1ddef38b69c0a4e5430cda2fc01
#
_cell.length_a   1.000
_cell.length_b   1.000
_cell.length_c   1.000
_cell.angle_alpha   90.00
_cell.angle_beta   90.00
_cell.angle_gamma   90.00
#
_symmetry.space_group_name_H-M   'P 1'
#
loop_
_entity.id
_entity.type
_entity.pdbx_description
1 polymer ?
#
loop_
_entity_poly.entity_id
_entity_poly.type
_entity_poly.pdbx_seq_one_letter_code
_entity_poly.pdbx_strand_id
1 'polypeptide(L)'
;MKITDVPPTQTRNIKMFGFTIRTNVRELPLAALVAKWRQARHPRTQASLINWINHYAGSGYRAAVPINELPRGHYRKVKAINNTQLSQLNAELTGVPIELPDRALVFGSAFHCRILEPELFQMKDYCLRPSEIEIMNKMTESFLSHPVASHIKREENEVPIYWTDEETGLPCKALVDNLKPQGIVCDLKTTFAANETEFRQHCIKYHYDRQLVGYTNGATKYLNKSSSKIEVLGIQKRHPYCVFCYQIDNQSSFFQSGQEKYRNLLTTWKATNRPISR
;
A
#
# COMPACT_ATOMS: atom_id res chain seq x y z
N MET A 1 -24.97 8.69 20.61
CA MET A 1 -25.68 7.45 20.37
C MET A 1 -24.66 6.47 19.80
N LYS A 2 -24.30 5.41 20.51
CA LYS A 2 -23.35 4.39 20.04
C LYS A 2 -24.05 3.55 18.98
N ILE A 3 -23.40 3.32 17.84
CA ILE A 3 -23.92 2.55 16.69
C ILE A 3 -24.14 1.06 17.03
N THR A 4 -23.63 0.61 18.17
CA THR A 4 -23.71 -0.78 18.65
C THR A 4 -25.11 -1.23 19.08
N ASP A 5 -26.06 -0.31 19.27
CA ASP A 5 -27.36 -0.61 19.90
C ASP A 5 -28.51 -0.77 18.90
N VAL A 6 -28.20 -0.89 17.59
CA VAL A 6 -29.24 -0.97 16.56
C VAL A 6 -29.33 -2.39 15.94
N PRO A 7 -30.53 -3.01 15.94
CA PRO A 7 -30.74 -4.32 15.31
C PRO A 7 -30.36 -4.32 13.83
N PRO A 8 -29.86 -5.44 13.29
CA PRO A 8 -29.25 -5.52 11.95
C PRO A 8 -30.17 -5.26 10.75
N THR A 9 -31.47 -5.15 10.95
CA THR A 9 -32.47 -5.06 9.88
C THR A 9 -33.21 -3.72 9.77
N GLN A 10 -32.87 -2.75 10.63
CA GLN A 10 -33.55 -1.45 10.56
C GLN A 10 -32.83 -0.47 9.62
N THR A 11 -33.51 -0.04 8.58
CA THR A 11 -33.13 1.13 7.79
C THR A 11 -33.44 2.40 8.57
N ARG A 12 -32.47 3.31 8.65
CA ARG A 12 -32.65 4.64 9.26
C ARG A 12 -32.25 5.75 8.31
N ASN A 13 -32.92 6.88 8.45
CA ASN A 13 -32.48 8.12 7.84
C ASN A 13 -31.41 8.74 8.74
N ILE A 14 -30.16 8.72 8.29
CA ILE A 14 -29.04 9.34 9.03
C ILE A 14 -28.76 10.70 8.41
N LYS A 15 -28.89 11.75 9.21
CA LYS A 15 -28.46 13.11 8.83
C LYS A 15 -26.95 13.22 9.06
N MET A 16 -26.18 13.36 8.00
CA MET A 16 -24.74 13.58 8.05
C MET A 16 -24.36 14.68 7.08
N PHE A 17 -23.60 15.67 7.57
CA PHE A 17 -23.06 16.76 6.76
C PHE A 17 -24.10 17.52 5.92
N GLY A 18 -25.31 17.70 6.47
CA GLY A 18 -26.42 18.36 5.78
C GLY A 18 -27.23 17.50 4.79
N PHE A 19 -26.94 16.21 4.72
CA PHE A 19 -27.64 15.25 3.87
C PHE A 19 -28.38 14.21 4.70
N THR A 20 -29.49 13.71 4.16
CA THR A 20 -30.20 12.55 4.71
C THR A 20 -29.87 11.33 3.90
N ILE A 21 -29.29 10.30 4.52
CA ILE A 21 -28.96 9.03 3.88
C ILE A 21 -29.90 7.98 4.47
N ARG A 22 -30.68 7.34 3.62
CA ARG A 22 -31.50 6.17 4.00
C ARG A 22 -30.64 4.92 3.79
N THR A 23 -30.27 4.24 4.86
CA THR A 23 -29.40 3.06 4.77
C THR A 23 -29.67 2.08 5.89
N ASN A 24 -29.32 0.82 5.65
CA ASN A 24 -29.17 -0.17 6.69
C ASN A 24 -27.91 0.18 7.52
N VAL A 25 -28.05 0.32 8.81
CA VAL A 25 -27.01 0.86 9.69
C VAL A 25 -25.70 0.05 9.67
N ARG A 26 -25.73 -1.23 9.27
CA ARG A 26 -24.55 -2.07 9.08
C ARG A 26 -23.86 -1.89 7.72
N GLU A 27 -24.57 -1.33 6.76
CA GLU A 27 -24.09 -1.10 5.40
C GLU A 27 -24.07 0.38 5.07
N LEU A 28 -23.70 1.23 6.04
CA LEU A 28 -23.38 2.60 5.67
C LEU A 28 -22.35 2.51 4.57
N PRO A 29 -22.77 2.73 3.31
CA PRO A 29 -21.90 2.43 2.23
C PRO A 29 -20.79 3.45 2.32
N LEU A 30 -19.63 2.98 2.70
CA LEU A 30 -18.40 3.73 2.58
C LEU A 30 -18.30 4.27 1.14
N ALA A 31 -18.80 3.54 0.15
CA ALA A 31 -19.04 4.01 -1.22
C ALA A 31 -19.88 5.30 -1.30
N ALA A 32 -20.93 5.43 -0.49
CA ALA A 32 -21.73 6.67 -0.48
C ALA A 32 -21.01 7.83 0.24
N LEU A 33 -20.19 7.53 1.25
CA LEU A 33 -19.32 8.52 1.90
C LEU A 33 -18.21 8.99 0.96
N VAL A 34 -17.62 8.07 0.22
CA VAL A 34 -16.60 8.36 -0.80
C VAL A 34 -17.20 9.14 -1.97
N ALA A 35 -18.37 8.77 -2.48
CA ALA A 35 -19.07 9.49 -3.54
C ALA A 35 -19.38 10.93 -3.11
N LYS A 36 -19.80 11.14 -1.86
CA LYS A 36 -20.04 12.49 -1.32
C LYS A 36 -18.76 13.27 -1.07
N TRP A 37 -17.71 12.61 -0.65
CA TRP A 37 -16.40 13.23 -0.52
C TRP A 37 -15.88 13.74 -1.88
N ARG A 38 -16.06 13.02 -2.97
CA ARG A 38 -15.75 13.47 -4.34
C ARG A 38 -16.51 14.74 -4.71
N GLN A 39 -17.76 14.86 -4.28
CA GLN A 39 -18.59 16.02 -4.54
C GLN A 39 -18.31 17.20 -3.59
N ALA A 40 -17.65 16.94 -2.46
CA ALA A 40 -17.34 17.96 -1.46
C ALA A 40 -16.17 18.82 -1.91
N ARG A 41 -16.48 20.04 -2.36
CA ARG A 41 -15.49 21.05 -2.77
C ARG A 41 -14.81 21.75 -1.58
N HIS A 42 -15.30 21.56 -0.35
CA HIS A 42 -14.79 22.28 0.82
C HIS A 42 -13.84 21.42 1.65
N PRO A 43 -12.61 21.94 1.99
CA PRO A 43 -11.59 21.17 2.71
C PRO A 43 -12.04 20.66 4.10
N ARG A 44 -12.89 21.39 4.82
CA ARG A 44 -13.42 20.96 6.12
C ARG A 44 -14.34 19.76 6.01
N THR A 45 -15.16 19.70 4.97
CA THR A 45 -16.05 18.56 4.70
C THR A 45 -15.24 17.31 4.36
N GLN A 46 -14.17 17.47 3.57
CA GLN A 46 -13.25 16.38 3.24
C GLN A 46 -12.54 15.86 4.49
N ALA A 47 -12.05 16.74 5.36
CA ALA A 47 -11.40 16.35 6.62
C ALA A 47 -12.36 15.59 7.57
N SER A 48 -13.61 16.00 7.65
CA SER A 48 -14.63 15.34 8.46
C SER A 48 -14.95 13.94 7.91
N LEU A 49 -15.04 13.78 6.59
CA LEU A 49 -15.26 12.47 5.95
C LEU A 49 -14.08 11.51 6.18
N ILE A 50 -12.85 12.02 6.16
CA ILE A 50 -11.66 11.23 6.51
C ILE A 50 -11.70 10.75 7.96
N ASN A 51 -12.10 11.60 8.90
CA ASN A 51 -12.24 11.21 10.30
C ASN A 51 -13.30 10.11 10.47
N TRP A 52 -14.37 10.15 9.71
CA TRP A 52 -15.38 9.10 9.66
C TRP A 52 -14.83 7.79 9.08
N ILE A 53 -14.13 7.84 7.97
CA ILE A 53 -13.46 6.66 7.38
C ILE A 53 -12.52 6.02 8.41
N ASN A 54 -11.71 6.82 9.11
CA ASN A 54 -10.81 6.35 10.16
C ASN A 54 -11.57 5.70 11.35
N HIS A 55 -12.71 6.26 11.72
CA HIS A 55 -13.54 5.71 12.78
C HIS A 55 -14.11 4.34 12.39
N TYR A 56 -14.59 4.19 11.16
CA TYR A 56 -15.13 2.92 10.66
C TYR A 56 -14.06 1.88 10.40
N ALA A 57 -12.89 2.24 9.89
CA ALA A 57 -11.76 1.33 9.75
C ALA A 57 -11.32 0.73 11.10
N GLY A 58 -11.44 1.52 12.20
CA GLY A 58 -11.14 1.07 13.56
C GLY A 58 -12.24 0.29 14.28
N SER A 59 -13.47 0.22 13.73
CA SER A 59 -14.63 -0.36 14.40
C SER A 59 -14.98 -1.80 14.01
N GLY A 60 -14.09 -2.52 13.33
CA GLY A 60 -14.30 -3.93 12.95
C GLY A 60 -15.29 -4.15 11.81
N TYR A 61 -15.68 -3.11 11.09
CA TYR A 61 -16.49 -3.26 9.88
C TYR A 61 -15.69 -3.91 8.75
N ARG A 62 -16.16 -5.03 8.23
CA ARG A 62 -15.54 -5.84 7.16
C ARG A 62 -15.68 -5.21 5.77
N ALA A 63 -15.45 -3.95 5.60
CA ALA A 63 -15.47 -3.35 4.27
C ALA A 63 -14.05 -2.95 3.90
N ALA A 64 -13.46 -3.67 2.95
CA ALA A 64 -12.41 -3.08 2.13
C ALA A 64 -13.08 -1.95 1.35
N VAL A 65 -12.61 -0.73 1.59
CA VAL A 65 -13.09 0.42 0.84
C VAL A 65 -12.39 0.40 -0.49
N PRO A 66 -13.08 0.40 -1.62
CA PRO A 66 -12.48 0.80 -2.87
C PRO A 66 -12.09 2.27 -2.76
N ILE A 67 -10.87 2.54 -2.32
CA ILE A 67 -10.37 3.91 -2.16
C ILE A 67 -9.51 4.30 -3.38
N ASN A 68 -9.75 3.73 -4.54
CA ASN A 68 -9.31 4.28 -5.84
C ASN A 68 -9.73 5.73 -6.02
N GLU A 69 -10.44 6.24 -5.06
CA GLU A 69 -11.22 7.46 -5.09
C GLU A 69 -10.70 8.50 -4.12
N LEU A 70 -9.83 8.12 -3.16
CA LEU A 70 -9.16 9.11 -2.31
C LEU A 70 -7.91 9.59 -3.03
N PRO A 71 -7.76 10.91 -3.26
CA PRO A 71 -6.51 11.44 -3.78
C PRO A 71 -5.34 10.95 -2.93
N ARG A 72 -4.23 10.62 -3.57
CA ARG A 72 -2.99 10.15 -2.95
C ARG A 72 -2.55 10.93 -1.70
N GLY A 73 -2.76 12.24 -1.68
CA GLY A 73 -2.47 13.08 -0.53
C GLY A 73 -3.24 12.71 0.74
N HIS A 74 -4.25 11.85 0.64
CA HIS A 74 -5.03 11.38 1.78
C HIS A 74 -4.52 10.05 2.35
N TYR A 75 -3.81 9.22 1.56
CA TYR A 75 -3.22 7.98 2.06
C TYR A 75 -2.38 8.20 3.32
N ARG A 76 -1.55 9.25 3.35
CA ARG A 76 -0.71 9.57 4.50
C ARG A 76 -1.50 10.04 5.73
N LYS A 77 -2.72 10.55 5.55
CA LYS A 77 -3.57 11.08 6.63
C LYS A 77 -4.41 10.02 7.32
N VAL A 78 -4.63 8.88 6.69
CA VAL A 78 -5.41 7.78 7.26
C VAL A 78 -4.61 7.08 8.35
N LYS A 79 -5.21 6.95 9.54
CA LYS A 79 -4.62 6.22 10.66
C LYS A 79 -4.84 4.72 10.47
N ALA A 80 -3.87 4.05 9.90
CA ALA A 80 -3.85 2.61 9.71
C ALA A 80 -2.40 2.14 9.63
N ILE A 81 -2.14 0.90 10.01
CA ILE A 81 -0.81 0.30 10.03
C ILE A 81 -0.36 0.00 8.60
N ASN A 82 0.86 0.40 8.28
CA ASN A 82 1.52 0.11 7.01
C ASN A 82 2.84 -0.64 7.21
N ASN A 83 3.46 -1.09 6.12
CA ASN A 83 4.71 -1.82 6.19
C ASN A 83 5.86 -1.04 6.85
N THR A 84 5.92 0.29 6.68
CA THR A 84 6.95 1.13 7.32
C THR A 84 6.85 1.07 8.84
N GLN A 85 5.63 1.18 9.37
CA GLN A 85 5.39 1.08 10.82
C GLN A 85 5.69 -0.33 11.35
N LEU A 86 5.39 -1.38 10.58
CA LEU A 86 5.79 -2.75 10.94
C LEU A 86 7.31 -2.94 10.88
N SER A 87 8.01 -2.27 9.96
CA SER A 87 9.48 -2.27 9.94
C SER A 87 10.08 -1.61 11.16
N GLN A 88 9.50 -0.49 11.61
CA GLN A 88 9.91 0.20 12.83
C GLN A 88 9.72 -0.69 14.07
N LEU A 89 8.55 -1.31 14.20
CA LEU A 89 8.30 -2.25 15.29
C LEU A 89 9.28 -3.42 15.27
N ASN A 90 9.53 -4.00 14.10
CA ASN A 90 10.50 -5.09 13.96
C ASN A 90 11.91 -4.67 14.40
N ALA A 91 12.36 -3.48 14.00
CA ALA A 91 13.66 -2.95 14.42
C ALA A 91 13.76 -2.76 15.93
N GLU A 92 12.70 -2.25 16.56
CA GLU A 92 12.63 -2.12 18.03
C GLU A 92 12.69 -3.47 18.75
N LEU A 93 12.00 -4.49 18.23
CA LEU A 93 11.97 -5.82 18.83
C LEU A 93 13.28 -6.60 18.65
N THR A 94 13.93 -6.43 17.51
CA THR A 94 15.15 -7.19 17.18
C THR A 94 16.44 -6.46 17.53
N GLY A 95 16.36 -5.14 17.77
CA GLY A 95 17.54 -4.30 17.91
C GLY A 95 18.33 -4.10 16.59
N VAL A 96 17.79 -4.56 15.47
CA VAL A 96 18.45 -4.50 14.14
C VAL A 96 17.61 -3.64 13.19
N PRO A 97 17.90 -2.34 13.09
CA PRO A 97 17.23 -1.48 12.12
C PRO A 97 17.65 -1.85 10.68
N ILE A 98 16.71 -1.82 9.76
CA ILE A 98 17.05 -1.82 8.34
C ILE A 98 17.28 -0.37 7.94
N GLU A 99 18.51 0.05 7.99
CA GLU A 99 18.89 1.39 7.57
C GLU A 99 19.12 1.40 6.06
N LEU A 100 18.29 2.15 5.36
CA LEU A 100 18.56 2.55 3.99
C LEU A 100 19.06 4.00 4.02
N PRO A 101 20.19 4.30 3.35
CA PRO A 101 20.66 5.69 3.25
C PRO A 101 19.55 6.58 2.67
N ASP A 102 19.37 7.78 3.23
CA ASP A 102 18.36 8.75 2.74
C ASP A 102 18.43 8.95 1.23
N ARG A 103 19.65 8.98 0.68
CA ARG A 103 19.88 9.07 -0.77
C ARG A 103 19.27 7.91 -1.55
N ALA A 104 19.31 6.70 -1.00
CA ALA A 104 18.70 5.53 -1.66
C ALA A 104 17.17 5.62 -1.63
N LEU A 105 16.59 6.15 -0.56
CA LEU A 105 15.15 6.39 -0.45
C LEU A 105 14.68 7.47 -1.42
N VAL A 106 15.40 8.61 -1.48
CA VAL A 106 15.10 9.69 -2.44
C VAL A 106 15.18 9.19 -3.88
N PHE A 107 16.27 8.50 -4.24
CA PHE A 107 16.43 7.93 -5.57
C PHE A 107 15.33 6.92 -5.91
N GLY A 108 15.02 6.01 -4.99
CA GLY A 108 13.94 5.03 -5.14
C GLY A 108 12.59 5.70 -5.38
N SER A 109 12.25 6.68 -4.54
CA SER A 109 11.00 7.43 -4.67
C SER A 109 10.91 8.20 -6.00
N ALA A 110 12.01 8.82 -6.44
CA ALA A 110 12.09 9.50 -7.73
C ALA A 110 11.88 8.53 -8.91
N PHE A 111 12.54 7.36 -8.85
CA PHE A 111 12.40 6.34 -9.89
C PHE A 111 10.98 5.76 -9.94
N HIS A 112 10.37 5.44 -8.78
CA HIS A 112 8.96 5.00 -8.71
C HIS A 112 8.03 6.02 -9.35
N CYS A 113 8.11 7.29 -8.94
CA CYS A 113 7.28 8.34 -9.52
C CYS A 113 7.47 8.45 -11.04
N ARG A 114 8.71 8.38 -11.52
CA ARG A 114 9.02 8.46 -12.95
C ARG A 114 8.42 7.32 -13.77
N ILE A 115 8.38 6.11 -13.22
CA ILE A 115 7.84 4.92 -13.90
C ILE A 115 6.32 4.83 -13.73
N LEU A 116 5.82 5.00 -12.52
CA LEU A 116 4.43 4.71 -12.18
C LEU A 116 3.51 5.91 -12.39
N GLU A 117 4.04 7.13 -12.31
CA GLU A 117 3.30 8.40 -12.43
C GLU A 117 4.12 9.46 -13.18
N PRO A 118 4.50 9.19 -14.43
CA PRO A 118 5.37 10.07 -15.18
C PRO A 118 4.84 11.50 -15.32
N GLU A 119 3.53 11.70 -15.27
CA GLU A 119 2.88 13.02 -15.32
C GLU A 119 3.05 13.85 -14.06
N LEU A 120 3.32 13.20 -12.91
CA LEU A 120 3.58 13.87 -11.64
C LEU A 120 5.08 14.05 -11.38
N PHE A 121 5.92 13.37 -12.17
CA PHE A 121 7.36 13.40 -11.97
C PHE A 121 7.96 14.74 -12.36
N GLN A 122 8.58 15.42 -11.40
CA GLN A 122 9.37 16.61 -11.61
C GLN A 122 10.76 16.44 -10.99
N MET A 123 11.80 16.43 -11.82
CA MET A 123 13.18 16.20 -11.39
C MET A 123 13.61 17.10 -10.22
N LYS A 124 13.17 18.37 -10.23
CA LYS A 124 13.50 19.37 -9.19
C LYS A 124 13.03 18.99 -7.78
N ASP A 125 12.04 18.11 -7.67
CA ASP A 125 11.44 17.76 -6.37
C ASP A 125 12.30 16.76 -5.58
N TYR A 126 13.31 16.16 -6.22
CA TYR A 126 14.10 15.05 -5.64
C TYR A 126 15.56 15.39 -5.33
N CYS A 127 16.05 16.58 -5.64
CA CYS A 127 17.44 17.00 -5.37
C CYS A 127 18.49 15.95 -5.76
N LEU A 128 18.34 15.32 -6.94
CA LEU A 128 19.25 14.29 -7.45
C LEU A 128 20.54 14.90 -7.96
N ARG A 129 21.65 14.17 -7.79
CA ARG A 129 22.95 14.53 -8.36
C ARG A 129 22.95 14.26 -9.87
N PRO A 130 23.79 14.96 -10.67
CA PRO A 130 23.89 14.69 -12.11
C PRO A 130 24.14 13.21 -12.45
N SER A 131 25.03 12.54 -11.73
CA SER A 131 25.30 11.10 -11.89
C SER A 131 24.09 10.22 -11.61
N GLU A 132 23.27 10.57 -10.60
CA GLU A 132 22.05 9.85 -10.27
C GLU A 132 20.97 10.05 -11.35
N ILE A 133 20.90 11.23 -11.94
CA ILE A 133 20.01 11.53 -13.07
C ILE A 133 20.40 10.67 -14.28
N GLU A 134 21.69 10.57 -14.59
CA GLU A 134 22.18 9.71 -15.66
C GLU A 134 21.82 8.24 -15.43
N ILE A 135 22.10 7.72 -14.23
CA ILE A 135 21.73 6.35 -13.85
C ILE A 135 20.21 6.15 -14.00
N MET A 136 19.40 7.06 -13.49
CA MET A 136 17.95 6.99 -13.59
C MET A 136 17.47 6.96 -15.04
N ASN A 137 18.09 7.76 -15.93
CA ASN A 137 17.75 7.76 -17.36
C ASN A 137 18.00 6.39 -17.97
N LYS A 138 19.17 5.80 -17.74
CA LYS A 138 19.54 4.47 -18.24
C LYS A 138 18.66 3.35 -17.67
N MET A 139 18.33 3.41 -16.38
CA MET A 139 17.39 2.49 -15.76
C MET A 139 15.99 2.60 -16.36
N THR A 140 15.52 3.83 -16.60
CA THR A 140 14.22 4.07 -17.23
C THR A 140 14.17 3.51 -18.65
N GLU A 141 15.20 3.77 -19.47
CA GLU A 141 15.32 3.25 -20.83
C GLU A 141 15.31 1.71 -20.82
N SER A 142 16.14 1.09 -19.97
CA SER A 142 16.18 -0.36 -19.82
C SER A 142 14.83 -0.95 -19.40
N PHE A 143 14.17 -0.33 -18.41
CA PHE A 143 12.84 -0.79 -17.95
C PHE A 143 11.79 -0.67 -19.05
N LEU A 144 11.71 0.47 -19.74
CA LEU A 144 10.71 0.71 -20.79
C LEU A 144 10.94 -0.18 -22.02
N SER A 145 12.18 -0.60 -22.27
CA SER A 145 12.51 -1.55 -23.34
C SER A 145 12.26 -3.00 -22.98
N HIS A 146 12.06 -3.30 -21.67
CA HIS A 146 11.82 -4.66 -21.20
C HIS A 146 10.35 -5.05 -21.41
N PRO A 147 10.05 -6.30 -21.85
CA PRO A 147 8.67 -6.75 -22.09
C PRO A 147 7.71 -6.54 -20.91
N VAL A 148 8.21 -6.62 -19.67
CA VAL A 148 7.39 -6.41 -18.47
C VAL A 148 6.79 -5.01 -18.38
N ALA A 149 7.41 -4.00 -18.97
CA ALA A 149 6.91 -2.63 -18.95
C ALA A 149 5.52 -2.51 -19.58
N SER A 150 5.24 -3.31 -20.62
CA SER A 150 3.91 -3.34 -21.27
C SER A 150 2.79 -3.86 -20.35
N HIS A 151 3.15 -4.53 -19.26
CA HIS A 151 2.22 -5.05 -18.27
C HIS A 151 1.91 -4.07 -17.14
N ILE A 152 2.62 -2.94 -17.06
CA ILE A 152 2.43 -1.90 -16.05
C ILE A 152 1.52 -0.82 -16.64
N LYS A 153 0.23 -0.93 -16.38
CA LYS A 153 -0.76 0.02 -16.87
C LYS A 153 -0.98 1.13 -15.87
N ARG A 154 -1.12 2.35 -16.34
CA ARG A 154 -1.23 3.55 -15.53
C ARG A 154 -2.41 3.53 -14.55
N GLU A 155 -3.58 3.07 -14.99
CA GLU A 155 -4.79 2.97 -14.18
C GLU A 155 -4.69 1.96 -13.02
N GLU A 156 -3.67 1.11 -13.06
CA GLU A 156 -3.39 0.07 -12.07
C GLU A 156 -2.26 0.47 -11.11
N ASN A 157 -1.67 1.67 -11.29
CA ASN A 157 -0.51 2.12 -10.53
C ASN A 157 -0.89 2.84 -9.24
N GLU A 158 -0.04 2.66 -8.22
CA GLU A 158 -0.07 3.39 -6.95
C GLU A 158 -1.45 3.33 -6.30
N VAL A 159 -1.99 2.13 -6.21
CA VAL A 159 -3.32 1.86 -5.70
C VAL A 159 -3.33 1.91 -4.17
N PRO A 160 -4.00 2.89 -3.54
CA PRO A 160 -4.15 2.92 -2.10
C PRO A 160 -5.22 1.92 -1.66
N ILE A 161 -4.88 1.03 -0.76
CA ILE A 161 -5.78 0.03 -0.18
C ILE A 161 -5.83 0.14 1.33
N TYR A 162 -7.02 -0.15 1.89
CA TYR A 162 -7.26 -0.15 3.33
C TYR A 162 -8.09 -1.37 3.68
N TRP A 163 -7.78 -2.02 4.80
CA TRP A 163 -8.54 -3.17 5.27
C TRP A 163 -8.43 -3.30 6.79
N THR A 164 -9.30 -4.08 7.36
CA THR A 164 -9.16 -4.54 8.74
C THR A 164 -8.56 -5.93 8.71
N ASP A 165 -7.45 -6.12 9.43
CA ASP A 165 -6.86 -7.44 9.61
C ASP A 165 -7.81 -8.34 10.42
N GLU A 166 -8.12 -9.53 9.89
CA GLU A 166 -9.16 -10.38 10.46
C GLU A 166 -8.78 -11.00 11.81
N GLU A 167 -7.50 -11.30 12.01
CA GLU A 167 -7.03 -11.94 13.25
C GLU A 167 -6.92 -10.93 14.40
N THR A 168 -6.41 -9.75 14.09
CA THR A 168 -6.13 -8.73 15.11
C THR A 168 -7.21 -7.68 15.26
N GLY A 169 -8.03 -7.47 14.23
CA GLY A 169 -9.00 -6.37 14.17
C GLY A 169 -8.34 -5.00 13.92
N LEU A 170 -7.04 -4.95 13.64
CA LEU A 170 -6.32 -3.71 13.43
C LEU A 170 -6.56 -3.14 12.02
N PRO A 171 -6.70 -1.80 11.90
CA PRO A 171 -6.77 -1.16 10.60
C PRO A 171 -5.40 -1.16 9.93
N CYS A 172 -5.37 -1.63 8.70
CA CYS A 172 -4.17 -1.71 7.87
C CYS A 172 -4.32 -0.90 6.58
N LYS A 173 -3.19 -0.48 6.01
CA LYS A 173 -3.15 0.22 4.72
C LYS A 173 -1.91 -0.14 3.93
N ALA A 174 -2.04 -0.11 2.61
CA ALA A 174 -0.94 -0.22 1.66
C ALA A 174 -1.13 0.77 0.50
N LEU A 175 -0.02 1.19 -0.09
CA LEU A 175 0.02 1.81 -1.40
C LEU A 175 0.73 0.80 -2.30
N VAL A 176 -0.02 0.15 -3.17
CA VAL A 176 0.51 -0.92 -4.03
C VAL A 176 1.01 -0.32 -5.32
N ASP A 177 2.26 -0.57 -5.68
CA ASP A 177 2.91 0.03 -6.84
C ASP A 177 2.13 -0.23 -8.14
N ASN A 178 1.71 -1.48 -8.36
CA ASN A 178 0.79 -1.83 -9.45
C ASN A 178 -0.10 -3.00 -9.02
N LEU A 179 -1.41 -2.84 -9.15
CA LEU A 179 -2.42 -3.85 -8.81
C LEU A 179 -3.28 -4.17 -10.03
N LYS A 180 -3.08 -5.33 -10.64
CA LYS A 180 -3.84 -5.76 -11.80
C LYS A 180 -5.24 -6.27 -11.41
N PRO A 181 -6.27 -6.08 -12.25
CA PRO A 181 -7.64 -6.55 -11.97
C PRO A 181 -7.75 -8.06 -11.74
N GLN A 182 -6.78 -8.83 -12.24
CA GLN A 182 -6.69 -10.28 -12.01
C GLN A 182 -6.23 -10.63 -10.59
N GLY A 183 -5.86 -9.65 -9.77
CA GLY A 183 -5.36 -9.84 -8.42
C GLY A 183 -3.85 -10.08 -8.37
N ILE A 184 -3.11 -9.69 -9.40
CA ILE A 184 -1.64 -9.74 -9.38
C ILE A 184 -1.13 -8.47 -8.73
N VAL A 185 -0.37 -8.64 -7.65
CA VAL A 185 0.36 -7.56 -6.97
C VAL A 185 1.74 -7.44 -7.59
N CYS A 186 2.09 -6.29 -8.11
CA CYS A 186 3.41 -6.02 -8.61
C CYS A 186 4.08 -4.90 -7.78
N ASP A 187 5.33 -5.12 -7.40
CA ASP A 187 6.12 -4.23 -6.55
C ASP A 187 7.44 -3.90 -7.23
N LEU A 188 7.73 -2.61 -7.39
CA LEU A 188 8.90 -2.11 -8.10
C LEU A 188 10.02 -1.80 -7.12
N LYS A 189 11.24 -2.25 -7.39
CA LYS A 189 12.40 -2.04 -6.52
C LYS A 189 13.62 -1.60 -7.32
N THR A 190 14.35 -0.62 -6.81
CA THR A 190 15.70 -0.32 -7.32
C THR A 190 16.73 -1.12 -6.54
N THR A 191 17.70 -1.74 -7.23
CA THR A 191 18.65 -2.64 -6.60
C THR A 191 20.08 -2.48 -7.13
N PHE A 192 21.06 -2.86 -6.31
CA PHE A 192 22.46 -3.04 -6.72
C PHE A 192 22.81 -4.52 -6.98
N ALA A 193 21.86 -5.43 -6.87
CA ALA A 193 22.09 -6.85 -7.14
C ALA A 193 22.78 -7.05 -8.49
N ALA A 194 23.76 -7.93 -8.53
CA ALA A 194 24.50 -8.25 -9.75
C ALA A 194 23.72 -9.20 -10.69
N ASN A 195 22.85 -9.99 -10.10
CA ASN A 195 22.07 -11.02 -10.78
C ASN A 195 20.77 -11.32 -10.03
N GLU A 196 19.95 -12.19 -10.60
CA GLU A 196 18.66 -12.55 -10.04
C GLU A 196 18.77 -13.24 -8.68
N THR A 197 19.78 -14.09 -8.48
CA THR A 197 19.99 -14.78 -7.20
C THR A 197 20.27 -13.79 -6.09
N GLU A 198 21.15 -12.82 -6.31
CA GLU A 198 21.44 -11.75 -5.35
C GLU A 198 20.22 -10.86 -5.13
N PHE A 199 19.43 -10.59 -6.18
CA PHE A 199 18.17 -9.85 -6.03
C PHE A 199 17.18 -10.57 -5.12
N ARG A 200 17.02 -11.88 -5.26
CA ARG A 200 16.18 -12.68 -4.35
C ARG A 200 16.69 -12.64 -2.91
N GLN A 201 18.01 -12.65 -2.69
CA GLN A 201 18.60 -12.47 -1.37
C GLN A 201 18.29 -11.07 -0.80
N HIS A 202 18.33 -10.03 -1.63
CA HIS A 202 17.90 -8.69 -1.23
C HIS A 202 16.42 -8.65 -0.83
N CYS A 203 15.54 -9.36 -1.53
CA CYS A 203 14.13 -9.46 -1.16
C CYS A 203 13.94 -10.04 0.25
N ILE A 204 14.72 -11.04 0.62
CA ILE A 204 14.72 -11.62 1.97
C ILE A 204 15.29 -10.63 2.99
N LYS A 205 16.47 -10.06 2.70
CA LYS A 205 17.19 -9.14 3.58
C LYS A 205 16.38 -7.91 3.97
N TYR A 206 15.61 -7.34 3.01
CA TYR A 206 14.82 -6.14 3.23
C TYR A 206 13.37 -6.43 3.61
N HIS A 207 13.05 -7.67 3.97
CA HIS A 207 11.71 -8.10 4.38
C HIS A 207 10.61 -7.75 3.37
N TYR A 208 10.89 -7.89 2.07
CA TYR A 208 9.86 -7.73 1.04
C TYR A 208 8.81 -8.84 1.12
N ASP A 209 9.17 -10.02 1.64
CA ASP A 209 8.23 -11.11 1.96
C ASP A 209 7.06 -10.61 2.82
N ARG A 210 7.34 -9.94 3.93
CA ARG A 210 6.32 -9.37 4.82
C ARG A 210 5.52 -8.26 4.15
N GLN A 211 6.18 -7.35 3.40
CA GLN A 211 5.53 -6.27 2.67
C GLN A 211 4.50 -6.83 1.69
N LEU A 212 4.89 -7.82 0.91
CA LEU A 212 4.07 -8.44 -0.12
C LEU A 212 2.88 -9.20 0.46
N VAL A 213 3.03 -9.82 1.64
CA VAL A 213 1.89 -10.39 2.38
C VAL A 213 0.86 -9.31 2.73
N GLY A 214 1.30 -8.18 3.28
CA GLY A 214 0.40 -7.05 3.56
C GLY A 214 -0.34 -6.57 2.32
N TYR A 215 0.38 -6.43 1.19
CA TYR A 215 -0.20 -6.04 -0.10
C TYR A 215 -1.22 -7.05 -0.61
N THR A 216 -0.89 -8.34 -0.53
CA THR A 216 -1.77 -9.45 -0.97
C THR A 216 -3.04 -9.53 -0.12
N ASN A 217 -2.92 -9.39 1.20
CA ASN A 217 -4.06 -9.36 2.11
C ASN A 217 -5.00 -8.19 1.79
N GLY A 218 -4.43 -7.00 1.62
CA GLY A 218 -5.17 -5.82 1.21
C GLY A 218 -5.82 -5.97 -0.15
N ALA A 219 -5.08 -6.44 -1.16
CA ALA A 219 -5.58 -6.65 -2.52
C ALA A 219 -6.73 -7.67 -2.57
N THR A 220 -6.61 -8.77 -1.81
CA THR A 220 -7.68 -9.78 -1.68
C THR A 220 -8.97 -9.17 -1.16
N LYS A 221 -8.90 -8.33 -0.14
CA LYS A 221 -10.06 -7.63 0.42
C LYS A 221 -10.62 -6.59 -0.54
N TYR A 222 -9.74 -5.82 -1.16
CA TYR A 222 -10.07 -4.77 -2.09
C TYR A 222 -10.78 -5.27 -3.36
N LEU A 223 -10.28 -6.36 -3.95
CA LEU A 223 -10.85 -6.95 -5.16
C LEU A 223 -11.97 -7.95 -4.86
N ASN A 224 -12.20 -8.28 -3.58
CA ASN A 224 -13.06 -9.40 -3.16
C ASN A 224 -12.72 -10.69 -3.92
N LYS A 225 -11.43 -10.94 -4.11
CA LYS A 225 -10.88 -12.02 -4.92
C LYS A 225 -9.52 -12.43 -4.39
N SER A 226 -9.25 -13.73 -4.35
CA SER A 226 -7.93 -14.22 -3.95
C SER A 226 -6.83 -13.69 -4.88
N SER A 227 -5.83 -13.07 -4.28
CA SER A 227 -4.59 -12.69 -4.97
C SER A 227 -3.63 -13.88 -4.87
N SER A 228 -3.28 -14.48 -6.02
CA SER A 228 -2.49 -15.72 -6.07
C SER A 228 -1.09 -15.51 -6.63
N LYS A 229 -0.84 -14.39 -7.28
CA LYS A 229 0.44 -14.11 -7.95
C LYS A 229 1.01 -12.77 -7.49
N ILE A 230 2.30 -12.78 -7.25
CA ILE A 230 3.06 -11.61 -6.85
C ILE A 230 4.26 -11.50 -7.76
N GLU A 231 4.53 -10.29 -8.23
CA GLU A 231 5.69 -9.98 -9.07
C GLU A 231 6.52 -8.90 -8.38
N VAL A 232 7.82 -9.16 -8.17
CA VAL A 232 8.76 -8.13 -7.74
C VAL A 232 9.68 -7.81 -8.90
N LEU A 233 9.67 -6.56 -9.31
CA LEU A 233 10.49 -6.05 -10.41
C LEU A 233 11.69 -5.32 -9.84
N GLY A 234 12.87 -5.91 -9.96
CA GLY A 234 14.13 -5.30 -9.55
C GLY A 234 14.83 -4.60 -10.70
N ILE A 235 15.03 -3.29 -10.61
CA ILE A 235 15.76 -2.55 -11.64
C ILE A 235 17.16 -2.22 -11.11
N GLN A 236 18.18 -2.73 -11.81
CA GLN A 236 19.57 -2.60 -11.41
C GLN A 236 20.07 -1.16 -11.57
N LYS A 237 20.74 -0.62 -10.52
CA LYS A 237 21.29 0.75 -10.49
C LYS A 237 22.70 0.88 -11.11
N ARG A 238 23.19 -0.16 -11.78
CA ARG A 238 24.51 -0.17 -12.45
C ARG A 238 24.43 -0.89 -13.78
N HIS A 239 25.39 -0.62 -14.66
CA HIS A 239 25.52 -1.34 -15.94
C HIS A 239 25.51 -2.86 -15.70
N PRO A 240 24.74 -3.66 -16.49
CA PRO A 240 23.98 -3.27 -17.68
C PRO A 240 22.52 -2.83 -17.42
N TYR A 241 22.16 -2.43 -16.19
CA TYR A 241 20.83 -1.95 -15.81
C TYR A 241 19.73 -3.01 -16.02
N CYS A 242 20.03 -4.25 -15.72
CA CYS A 242 19.09 -5.37 -15.87
C CYS A 242 17.78 -5.14 -15.15
N VAL A 243 16.71 -5.69 -15.70
CA VAL A 243 15.40 -5.81 -15.07
C VAL A 243 15.24 -7.27 -14.62
N PHE A 244 15.10 -7.48 -13.31
CA PHE A 244 14.86 -8.77 -12.71
C PHE A 244 13.37 -8.94 -12.44
N CYS A 245 12.79 -10.05 -12.90
CA CYS A 245 11.37 -10.36 -12.68
C CYS A 245 11.27 -11.58 -11.74
N TYR A 246 11.01 -11.32 -10.46
CA TYR A 246 10.84 -12.38 -9.47
C TYR A 246 9.35 -12.64 -9.27
N GLN A 247 8.87 -13.76 -9.82
CA GLN A 247 7.50 -14.24 -9.60
C GLN A 247 7.46 -15.09 -8.33
N ILE A 248 6.51 -14.79 -7.46
CA ILE A 248 6.34 -15.42 -6.16
C ILE A 248 4.95 -16.06 -6.11
N ASP A 249 4.92 -17.34 -5.82
CA ASP A 249 3.71 -18.07 -5.49
C ASP A 249 3.40 -17.91 -3.99
N ASN A 250 2.12 -17.80 -3.65
CA ASN A 250 1.67 -17.68 -2.26
C ASN A 250 1.89 -18.97 -1.44
N GLN A 251 2.25 -20.08 -2.07
CA GLN A 251 2.66 -21.34 -1.42
C GLN A 251 4.18 -21.42 -1.21
N SER A 252 4.95 -20.47 -1.73
CA SER A 252 6.42 -20.49 -1.58
C SER A 252 6.84 -20.28 -0.13
N SER A 253 8.00 -20.86 0.24
CA SER A 253 8.60 -20.64 1.56
C SER A 253 8.88 -19.17 1.85
N PHE A 254 9.22 -18.38 0.83
CA PHE A 254 9.39 -16.94 0.94
C PHE A 254 8.10 -16.26 1.41
N PHE A 255 6.97 -16.58 0.79
CA PHE A 255 5.68 -15.97 1.16
C PHE A 255 5.19 -16.45 2.54
N GLN A 256 5.36 -17.74 2.85
CA GLN A 256 5.02 -18.32 4.16
C GLN A 256 5.82 -17.66 5.30
N SER A 257 7.12 -17.45 5.11
CA SER A 257 7.96 -16.72 6.05
C SER A 257 7.44 -15.26 6.25
N GLY A 258 7.04 -14.62 5.16
CA GLY A 258 6.42 -13.29 5.20
C GLY A 258 5.11 -13.28 5.99
N GLN A 259 4.27 -14.29 5.84
CA GLN A 259 3.00 -14.43 6.58
C GLN A 259 3.25 -14.54 8.09
N GLU A 260 4.21 -15.36 8.49
CA GLU A 260 4.57 -15.49 9.89
C GLU A 260 5.06 -14.17 10.49
N LYS A 261 6.00 -13.50 9.80
CA LYS A 261 6.52 -12.18 10.24
C LYS A 261 5.39 -11.13 10.34
N TYR A 262 4.52 -11.08 9.34
CA TYR A 262 3.41 -10.13 9.30
C TYR A 262 2.44 -10.36 10.46
N ARG A 263 2.01 -11.60 10.69
CA ARG A 263 1.12 -12.01 11.78
C ARG A 263 1.73 -11.68 13.14
N ASN A 264 2.97 -12.08 13.38
CA ASN A 264 3.67 -11.85 14.64
C ASN A 264 3.74 -10.36 14.99
N LEU A 265 4.06 -9.50 14.02
CA LEU A 265 4.14 -8.06 14.25
C LEU A 265 2.78 -7.42 14.51
N LEU A 266 1.72 -7.80 13.81
CA LEU A 266 0.37 -7.29 14.08
C LEU A 266 -0.15 -7.77 15.46
N THR A 267 0.10 -9.02 15.82
CA THR A 267 -0.25 -9.56 17.15
C THR A 267 0.48 -8.81 18.26
N THR A 268 1.78 -8.57 18.08
CA THR A 268 2.59 -7.77 19.02
C THR A 268 2.09 -6.33 19.10
N TRP A 269 1.76 -5.71 17.97
CA TRP A 269 1.19 -4.35 17.92
C TRP A 269 -0.08 -4.26 18.77
N LYS A 270 -0.99 -5.22 18.60
CA LYS A 270 -2.25 -5.31 19.36
C LYS A 270 -1.99 -5.52 20.85
N ALA A 271 -1.14 -6.49 21.21
CA ALA A 271 -0.84 -6.84 22.60
C ALA A 271 -0.21 -5.68 23.38
N THR A 272 0.60 -4.85 22.73
CA THR A 272 1.26 -3.67 23.33
C THR A 272 0.39 -2.42 23.33
N ASN A 273 -0.84 -2.48 22.79
CA ASN A 273 -1.72 -1.32 22.61
C ASN A 273 -1.02 -0.12 21.95
N ARG A 274 -0.12 -0.41 21.04
CA ARG A 274 0.69 0.62 20.37
C ARG A 274 -0.19 1.59 19.59
N PRO A 275 -0.01 2.90 19.77
CA PRO A 275 -0.80 3.88 19.03
C PRO A 275 -0.49 3.82 17.52
N ILE A 276 -1.54 3.94 16.71
CA ILE A 276 -1.40 4.03 15.26
C ILE A 276 -1.15 5.50 14.92
N SER A 277 0.07 5.80 14.50
CA SER A 277 0.46 7.13 14.02
C SER A 277 -0.11 7.41 12.60
N ARG A 278 -0.10 8.67 12.23
CA ARG A 278 -0.47 9.10 10.86
C ARG A 278 0.59 8.72 9.85
#